data_369e1ab65e44c73df19a4e30b728a3ad
#
_entry.id   369e1ab65e44c73df19a4e30b728a3ad
#
_cell.length_a   1.000
_cell.length_b   1.000
_cell.length_c   1.000
_cell.angle_alpha   90.00
_cell.angle_beta   90.00
_cell.angle_gamma   90.00
#
_symmetry.space_group_name_H-M   'P 1'
#
loop_
_entity.id
_entity.type
_entity.pdbx_description
1 polymer ?
#
loop_
_entity_poly.entity_id
_entity_poly.type
_entity_poly.pdbx_seq_one_letter_code
_entity_poly.pdbx_strand_id
1 'polypeptide(L)'
;MTFPSNSGRIRLGQVFITLAALSLMAVAFVFFRPPQDAIVAERAETTVPRVVVSEVGLQPFDLSVEVVGRVSPWREVSLASEVSGRVEQVHVDIGARVAAGDLLASIEADDYEIAFREAEATQLRAQARFEESAATLNRTETLRDRGAISEREYEAALSTKRAAEADLKNAEAGLERAQDNLDDTQIVAPFTGSIVERHVDPGALVAGDQALLVLADLDRIAVEVGLTE
;
A
#
# COMPACT_ATOMS: atom_id res chain seq x y z
N MET A 1 33.40 65.09 22.96
CA MET A 1 34.88 65.21 23.09
C MET A 1 35.49 64.68 21.82
N THR A 2 36.11 65.62 21.14
CA THR A 2 37.21 65.60 20.19
C THR A 2 37.09 64.79 18.91
N PHE A 3 36.73 65.52 17.85
CA PHE A 3 37.10 65.23 16.46
C PHE A 3 38.58 65.56 16.23
N PRO A 4 39.31 64.81 15.44
CA PRO A 4 40.48 65.34 14.79
C PRO A 4 40.18 65.64 13.32
N SER A 5 40.44 66.90 12.96
CA SER A 5 40.60 67.44 11.61
C SER A 5 41.77 66.74 10.92
N ASN A 6 41.58 66.33 9.66
CA ASN A 6 42.70 65.96 8.78
C ASN A 6 42.63 66.82 7.50
N SER A 7 43.51 67.78 7.47
CA SER A 7 43.76 68.67 6.35
C SER A 7 44.55 67.91 5.28
N GLY A 8 43.86 67.54 4.18
CA GLY A 8 44.46 66.91 3.02
C GLY A 8 45.30 67.91 2.19
N ARG A 9 46.60 67.81 2.26
CA ARG A 9 47.53 68.47 1.34
C ARG A 9 47.41 67.78 -0.01
N ILE A 10 46.79 68.42 -0.97
CA ILE A 10 46.78 68.00 -2.35
C ILE A 10 48.21 68.14 -2.88
N ARG A 11 48.86 66.99 -3.09
CA ARG A 11 50.21 66.99 -3.66
C ARG A 11 50.14 67.38 -5.14
N LEU A 12 50.89 68.44 -5.48
CA LEU A 12 50.95 69.05 -6.81
C LEU A 12 51.18 67.99 -7.94
N GLY A 13 51.78 66.87 -7.60
CA GLY A 13 51.99 65.71 -8.54
C GLY A 13 50.73 65.01 -9.01
N GLN A 14 49.65 65.02 -8.22
CA GLN A 14 48.39 64.36 -8.66
C GLN A 14 47.64 65.19 -9.69
N VAL A 15 47.75 66.52 -9.60
CA VAL A 15 47.11 67.44 -10.59
C VAL A 15 47.78 67.32 -11.99
N PHE A 16 49.09 67.10 -12.01
CA PHE A 16 49.81 66.91 -13.29
C PHE A 16 49.48 65.56 -13.92
N ILE A 17 49.30 64.48 -13.16
CA ILE A 17 48.93 63.17 -13.68
C ILE A 17 47.51 63.16 -14.28
N THR A 18 46.57 63.87 -13.64
CA THR A 18 45.19 63.95 -14.18
C THR A 18 45.11 64.80 -15.41
N LEU A 19 45.87 65.90 -15.47
CA LEU A 19 45.95 66.74 -16.68
C LEU A 19 46.61 66.01 -17.86
N ALA A 20 47.62 65.21 -17.62
CA ALA A 20 48.27 64.41 -18.64
C ALA A 20 47.36 63.33 -19.17
N ALA A 21 46.60 62.66 -18.27
CA ALA A 21 45.61 61.63 -18.69
C ALA A 21 44.48 62.24 -19.52
N LEU A 22 43.99 63.42 -19.15
CA LEU A 22 42.94 64.10 -19.90
C LEU A 22 43.38 64.56 -21.30
N SER A 23 44.66 65.00 -21.44
CA SER A 23 45.22 65.37 -22.74
C SER A 23 45.44 64.17 -23.65
N LEU A 24 45.84 63.05 -23.10
CA LEU A 24 46.02 61.80 -23.86
C LEU A 24 44.68 61.24 -24.37
N MET A 25 43.65 61.36 -23.57
CA MET A 25 42.30 60.97 -23.94
C MET A 25 41.70 61.88 -25.03
N ALA A 26 41.99 63.18 -24.99
CA ALA A 26 41.54 64.12 -26.02
C ALA A 26 42.23 63.85 -27.38
N VAL A 27 43.53 63.49 -27.38
CA VAL A 27 44.27 63.11 -28.61
C VAL A 27 43.75 61.80 -29.18
N ALA A 28 43.45 60.83 -28.33
CA ALA A 28 42.87 59.57 -28.79
C ALA A 28 41.46 59.77 -29.40
N PHE A 29 40.67 60.68 -28.86
CA PHE A 29 39.34 61.01 -29.42
C PHE A 29 39.38 61.67 -30.79
N VAL A 30 40.42 62.45 -31.07
CA VAL A 30 40.59 63.09 -32.39
C VAL A 30 41.09 62.07 -33.44
N PHE A 31 41.92 61.12 -33.02
CA PHE A 31 42.44 60.09 -33.92
C PHE A 31 41.51 58.95 -34.27
N PHE A 32 40.45 58.73 -33.39
CA PHE A 32 39.51 57.63 -33.54
C PHE A 32 38.13 58.11 -34.06
N ARG A 33 38.09 59.24 -34.80
CA ARG A 33 36.89 59.57 -35.54
C ARG A 33 36.75 58.65 -36.74
N PRO A 34 35.71 57.83 -36.78
CA PRO A 34 35.45 57.10 -38.02
C PRO A 34 35.14 58.11 -39.15
N PRO A 35 35.63 57.84 -40.36
CA PRO A 35 35.34 58.73 -41.52
C PRO A 35 33.80 58.71 -41.70
N GLN A 36 33.26 59.90 -41.81
CA GLN A 36 31.86 60.08 -42.26
C GLN A 36 31.90 59.93 -43.79
N ASP A 37 31.85 58.70 -44.24
CA ASP A 37 31.69 58.41 -45.65
C ASP A 37 30.30 58.87 -46.10
N ALA A 38 30.30 59.60 -47.11
CA ALA A 38 29.18 60.16 -47.81
C ALA A 38 28.08 59.10 -48.04
N ILE A 39 26.85 59.49 -47.68
CA ILE A 39 25.66 58.75 -48.08
C ILE A 39 25.62 58.84 -49.64
N VAL A 40 26.21 57.83 -50.30
CA VAL A 40 25.88 57.60 -51.69
C VAL A 40 24.44 57.03 -51.66
N ALA A 41 23.54 57.81 -52.20
CA ALA A 41 22.17 57.35 -52.43
C ALA A 41 22.26 56.22 -53.50
N GLU A 42 22.41 55.01 -52.98
CA GLU A 42 22.25 53.82 -53.76
C GLU A 42 20.79 53.69 -54.17
N ARG A 43 20.62 53.84 -55.48
CA ARG A 43 19.29 53.70 -56.12
C ARG A 43 18.75 52.31 -55.75
N ALA A 44 17.75 52.31 -54.94
CA ALA A 44 17.07 51.07 -54.53
C ALA A 44 16.61 50.33 -55.82
N GLU A 45 17.38 49.34 -56.23
CA GLU A 45 16.86 48.35 -57.16
C GLU A 45 15.71 47.66 -56.39
N THR A 46 14.54 47.81 -56.95
CA THR A 46 13.35 47.10 -56.44
C THR A 46 13.55 45.64 -56.67
N THR A 47 14.27 44.98 -55.76
CA THR A 47 14.37 43.52 -55.74
C THR A 47 12.98 43.00 -55.41
N VAL A 48 12.27 42.56 -56.42
CA VAL A 48 11.02 41.79 -56.23
C VAL A 48 11.32 40.63 -55.32
N PRO A 49 10.69 40.59 -54.15
CA PRO A 49 10.96 39.48 -53.23
C PRO A 49 10.58 38.18 -53.90
N ARG A 50 11.58 37.29 -54.07
CA ARG A 50 11.35 35.99 -54.61
C ARG A 50 10.67 35.13 -53.52
N VAL A 51 9.37 34.99 -53.64
CA VAL A 51 8.60 34.16 -52.75
C VAL A 51 8.75 32.71 -53.20
N VAL A 52 9.33 31.91 -52.35
CA VAL A 52 9.35 30.45 -52.58
C VAL A 52 8.02 29.93 -52.07
N VAL A 53 7.17 29.51 -52.99
CA VAL A 53 5.92 28.81 -52.65
C VAL A 53 6.23 27.32 -52.63
N SER A 54 5.91 26.69 -51.52
CA SER A 54 5.91 25.24 -51.38
C SER A 54 4.47 24.76 -51.43
N GLU A 55 4.24 23.69 -52.15
CA GLU A 55 2.93 23.05 -52.17
C GLU A 55 2.63 22.48 -50.79
N VAL A 56 1.50 22.82 -50.22
CA VAL A 56 1.05 22.28 -48.93
C VAL A 56 0.49 20.88 -49.18
N GLY A 57 1.29 19.88 -48.88
CA GLY A 57 0.89 18.49 -48.90
C GLY A 57 0.49 18.05 -47.49
N LEU A 58 -0.50 17.18 -47.40
CA LEU A 58 -0.83 16.44 -46.17
C LEU A 58 0.31 15.47 -45.91
N GLN A 59 1.15 15.74 -44.91
CA GLN A 59 2.12 14.77 -44.41
C GLN A 59 1.53 14.13 -43.13
N PRO A 60 1.54 12.80 -43.03
CA PRO A 60 1.26 12.15 -41.78
C PRO A 60 2.32 12.60 -40.79
N PHE A 61 1.90 13.11 -39.67
CA PHE A 61 2.81 13.44 -38.60
C PHE A 61 2.40 12.59 -37.39
N ASP A 62 3.35 11.84 -36.85
CA ASP A 62 3.13 11.02 -35.69
C ASP A 62 3.23 11.91 -34.43
N LEU A 63 2.10 12.10 -33.78
CA LEU A 63 2.07 12.73 -32.46
C LEU A 63 2.42 11.69 -31.41
N SER A 64 3.63 11.72 -30.91
CA SER A 64 4.04 10.92 -29.76
C SER A 64 3.98 11.76 -28.48
N VAL A 65 3.34 11.24 -27.47
CA VAL A 65 3.30 11.83 -26.13
C VAL A 65 4.06 10.91 -25.20
N GLU A 66 5.12 11.43 -24.59
CA GLU A 66 5.85 10.71 -23.55
C GLU A 66 5.19 11.03 -22.21
N VAL A 67 4.77 9.98 -21.51
CA VAL A 67 4.08 10.10 -20.23
C VAL A 67 4.77 9.23 -19.19
N VAL A 68 4.82 9.71 -17.96
CA VAL A 68 5.30 8.94 -16.81
C VAL A 68 4.13 8.26 -16.16
N GLY A 69 4.22 6.95 -15.97
CA GLY A 69 3.21 6.14 -15.30
C GLY A 69 3.79 5.40 -14.10
N ARG A 70 2.91 5.03 -13.17
CA ARG A 70 3.20 4.12 -12.07
C ARG A 70 2.75 2.72 -12.46
N VAL A 71 3.63 1.75 -12.27
CA VAL A 71 3.32 0.33 -12.43
C VAL A 71 3.01 -0.24 -11.05
N SER A 72 1.89 -0.93 -10.93
CA SER A 72 1.47 -1.64 -9.71
C SER A 72 1.01 -3.06 -10.06
N PRO A 73 1.11 -4.01 -9.13
CA PRO A 73 0.55 -5.34 -9.32
C PRO A 73 -0.98 -5.27 -9.49
N TRP A 74 -1.56 -6.24 -10.20
CA TRP A 74 -3.01 -6.32 -10.36
C TRP A 74 -3.74 -6.51 -9.03
N ARG A 75 -3.18 -7.34 -8.16
CA ARG A 75 -3.64 -7.57 -6.78
C ARG A 75 -2.44 -7.65 -5.86
N GLU A 76 -2.58 -7.04 -4.70
CA GLU A 76 -1.62 -7.11 -3.61
C GLU A 76 -2.39 -7.27 -2.31
N VAL A 77 -1.96 -8.20 -1.49
CA VAL A 77 -2.58 -8.47 -0.19
C VAL A 77 -1.47 -8.60 0.85
N SER A 78 -1.64 -7.88 1.94
CA SER A 78 -0.86 -8.07 3.15
C SER A 78 -1.50 -9.20 3.96
N LEU A 79 -0.80 -10.32 4.09
CA LEU A 79 -1.21 -11.47 4.88
C LEU A 79 -0.81 -11.22 6.32
N ALA A 80 -1.81 -11.07 7.17
CA ALA A 80 -1.64 -10.89 8.60
C ALA A 80 -1.97 -12.18 9.35
N SER A 81 -1.46 -12.32 10.56
CA SER A 81 -1.89 -13.38 11.47
C SER A 81 -3.25 -13.02 12.06
N GLU A 82 -4.19 -13.94 12.09
CA GLU A 82 -5.47 -13.78 12.78
C GLU A 82 -5.37 -14.19 14.25
N VAL A 83 -4.35 -14.99 14.58
CA VAL A 83 -4.09 -15.48 15.94
C VAL A 83 -2.73 -15.02 16.45
N SER A 84 -2.55 -15.00 17.76
CA SER A 84 -1.26 -14.63 18.37
C SER A 84 -0.47 -15.88 18.72
N GLY A 85 0.86 -15.84 18.55
CA GLY A 85 1.70 -16.98 18.90
C GLY A 85 3.12 -16.80 18.41
N ARG A 86 3.93 -17.84 18.60
CA ARG A 86 5.29 -17.90 18.04
C ARG A 86 5.23 -18.49 16.65
N VAL A 87 5.90 -17.87 15.69
CA VAL A 87 6.08 -18.43 14.36
C VAL A 87 7.00 -19.65 14.46
N GLU A 88 6.48 -20.80 14.11
CA GLU A 88 7.23 -22.05 14.10
C GLU A 88 8.13 -22.14 12.88
N GLN A 89 7.53 -21.94 11.69
CA GLN A 89 8.24 -22.02 10.42
C GLN A 89 7.72 -20.97 9.43
N VAL A 90 8.61 -20.54 8.54
CA VAL A 90 8.28 -19.77 7.34
C VAL A 90 8.78 -20.57 6.15
N HIS A 91 7.86 -20.95 5.27
CA HIS A 91 8.13 -21.87 4.16
C HIS A 91 8.52 -21.18 2.86
N VAL A 92 8.43 -19.85 2.83
CA VAL A 92 8.64 -19.05 1.62
C VAL A 92 9.60 -17.90 1.88
N ASP A 93 10.28 -17.46 0.82
CA ASP A 93 11.15 -16.30 0.83
C ASP A 93 10.67 -15.24 -0.16
N ILE A 94 11.24 -14.01 -0.05
CA ILE A 94 10.97 -12.92 -0.98
C ILE A 94 11.32 -13.36 -2.40
N GLY A 95 10.41 -13.12 -3.34
CA GLY A 95 10.53 -13.55 -4.74
C GLY A 95 10.04 -14.97 -5.02
N ALA A 96 9.67 -15.74 -4.00
CA ALA A 96 9.11 -17.08 -4.20
C ALA A 96 7.72 -16.99 -4.87
N ARG A 97 7.50 -17.88 -5.83
CA ARG A 97 6.18 -18.06 -6.46
C ARG A 97 5.40 -19.13 -5.71
N VAL A 98 4.15 -18.82 -5.40
CA VAL A 98 3.26 -19.69 -4.64
C VAL A 98 1.92 -19.85 -5.37
N ALA A 99 1.29 -21.01 -5.20
CA ALA A 99 -0.07 -21.28 -5.68
C ALA A 99 -1.10 -20.98 -4.58
N ALA A 100 -2.34 -20.75 -5.00
CA ALA A 100 -3.46 -20.61 -4.05
C ALA A 100 -3.56 -21.87 -3.17
N GLY A 101 -3.63 -21.69 -1.85
CA GLY A 101 -3.68 -22.76 -0.84
C GLY A 101 -2.32 -23.26 -0.36
N ASP A 102 -1.19 -22.79 -0.93
CA ASP A 102 0.13 -23.15 -0.42
C ASP A 102 0.35 -22.60 1.00
N LEU A 103 0.94 -23.42 1.88
CA LEU A 103 1.30 -23.00 3.23
C LEU A 103 2.53 -22.08 3.18
N LEU A 104 2.38 -20.89 3.71
CA LEU A 104 3.41 -19.85 3.70
C LEU A 104 4.18 -19.76 5.02
N ALA A 105 3.45 -19.82 6.12
CA ALA A 105 4.02 -19.82 7.47
C ALA A 105 3.12 -20.60 8.42
N SER A 106 3.69 -21.13 9.50
CA SER A 106 2.98 -21.78 10.59
C SER A 106 3.27 -21.09 11.91
N ILE A 107 2.24 -20.95 12.73
CA ILE A 107 2.31 -20.52 14.13
C ILE A 107 2.24 -21.76 15.00
N GLU A 108 2.90 -21.74 16.14
CA GLU A 108 2.86 -22.81 17.15
C GLU A 108 1.42 -23.14 17.53
N ALA A 109 0.97 -24.35 17.23
CA ALA A 109 -0.45 -24.75 17.30
C ALA A 109 -0.83 -25.45 18.62
N ASP A 110 0.13 -25.81 19.47
CA ASP A 110 -0.08 -26.68 20.65
C ASP A 110 -1.24 -26.21 21.55
N ASP A 111 -1.28 -24.90 21.88
CA ASP A 111 -2.32 -24.34 22.72
C ASP A 111 -3.69 -24.33 22.01
N TYR A 112 -3.71 -24.11 20.72
CA TYR A 112 -4.92 -24.14 19.89
C TYR A 112 -5.45 -25.55 19.71
N GLU A 113 -4.59 -26.56 19.55
CA GLU A 113 -4.98 -27.97 19.53
C GLU A 113 -5.58 -28.41 20.87
N ILE A 114 -5.03 -27.93 22.00
CA ILE A 114 -5.57 -28.20 23.32
C ILE A 114 -6.96 -27.57 23.43
N ALA A 115 -7.12 -26.29 23.05
CA ALA A 115 -8.39 -25.59 23.09
C ALA A 115 -9.46 -26.26 22.21
N PHE A 116 -9.08 -26.72 21.02
CA PHE A 116 -9.96 -27.48 20.14
C PHE A 116 -10.44 -28.78 20.80
N ARG A 117 -9.55 -29.59 21.39
CA ARG A 117 -9.91 -30.84 22.09
C ARG A 117 -10.81 -30.60 23.31
N GLU A 118 -10.60 -29.48 24.01
CA GLU A 118 -11.47 -29.07 25.13
C GLU A 118 -12.88 -28.69 24.66
N ALA A 119 -12.98 -27.95 23.56
CA ALA A 119 -14.25 -27.58 22.94
C ALA A 119 -14.99 -28.82 22.40
N GLU A 120 -14.27 -29.76 21.75
CA GLU A 120 -14.80 -31.05 21.28
C GLU A 120 -15.40 -31.87 22.45
N ALA A 121 -14.66 -31.98 23.54
CA ALA A 121 -15.14 -32.69 24.72
C ALA A 121 -16.38 -32.00 25.36
N THR A 122 -16.46 -30.68 25.24
CA THR A 122 -17.63 -29.91 25.75
C THR A 122 -18.85 -30.12 24.86
N GLN A 123 -18.65 -30.13 23.53
CA GLN A 123 -19.69 -30.44 22.55
C GLN A 123 -20.26 -31.87 22.76
N LEU A 124 -19.36 -32.88 22.88
CA LEU A 124 -19.78 -34.26 23.14
C LEU A 124 -20.61 -34.39 24.42
N ARG A 125 -20.25 -33.67 25.49
CA ARG A 125 -21.00 -33.64 26.73
C ARG A 125 -22.38 -33.01 26.55
N ALA A 126 -22.48 -31.89 25.84
CA ALA A 126 -23.72 -31.22 25.53
C ALA A 126 -24.64 -32.09 24.66
N GLN A 127 -24.05 -32.77 23.66
CA GLN A 127 -24.74 -33.73 22.79
C GLN A 127 -25.38 -34.86 23.64
N ALA A 128 -24.62 -35.50 24.55
CA ALA A 128 -25.12 -36.55 25.38
C ALA A 128 -26.30 -36.10 26.27
N ARG A 129 -26.25 -34.88 26.84
CA ARG A 129 -27.34 -34.28 27.63
C ARG A 129 -28.57 -34.00 26.77
N PHE A 130 -28.38 -33.52 25.55
CA PHE A 130 -29.49 -33.31 24.60
C PHE A 130 -30.16 -34.65 24.27
N GLU A 131 -29.42 -35.69 23.95
CA GLU A 131 -29.94 -37.03 23.66
C GLU A 131 -30.71 -37.64 24.87
N GLU A 132 -30.18 -37.49 26.07
CA GLU A 132 -30.86 -37.92 27.31
C GLU A 132 -32.18 -37.17 27.51
N SER A 133 -32.17 -35.85 27.33
CA SER A 133 -33.37 -35.01 27.48
C SER A 133 -34.41 -35.30 26.40
N ALA A 134 -33.97 -35.52 25.15
CA ALA A 134 -34.84 -35.91 24.06
C ALA A 134 -35.49 -37.30 24.28
N ALA A 135 -34.70 -38.27 24.75
CA ALA A 135 -35.23 -39.59 25.10
C ALA A 135 -36.23 -39.52 26.27
N THR A 136 -35.96 -38.64 27.24
CA THR A 136 -36.86 -38.40 28.36
C THR A 136 -38.17 -37.75 27.91
N LEU A 137 -38.11 -36.72 27.03
CA LEU A 137 -39.30 -36.10 26.46
C LEU A 137 -40.14 -37.12 25.69
N ASN A 138 -39.55 -37.97 24.86
CA ASN A 138 -40.26 -38.99 24.09
C ASN A 138 -40.99 -40.00 25.02
N ARG A 139 -40.33 -40.44 26.10
CA ARG A 139 -41.00 -41.29 27.13
C ARG A 139 -42.16 -40.56 27.81
N THR A 140 -41.95 -39.30 28.18
CA THR A 140 -42.96 -38.47 28.85
C THR A 140 -44.15 -38.21 27.93
N GLU A 141 -43.93 -37.97 26.65
CA GLU A 141 -44.97 -37.81 25.62
C GLU A 141 -45.83 -39.08 25.51
N THR A 142 -45.19 -40.26 25.45
CA THR A 142 -45.93 -41.55 25.45
C THR A 142 -46.77 -41.76 26.69
N LEU A 143 -46.30 -41.34 27.86
CA LEU A 143 -47.05 -41.44 29.13
C LEU A 143 -48.19 -40.43 29.21
N ARG A 144 -48.03 -39.23 28.72
CA ARG A 144 -49.06 -38.20 28.59
C ARG A 144 -50.22 -38.69 27.73
N ASP A 145 -49.93 -39.27 26.56
CA ASP A 145 -50.95 -39.78 25.65
C ASP A 145 -51.76 -40.91 26.21
N ARG A 146 -51.20 -41.62 27.22
CA ARG A 146 -51.89 -42.66 28.01
C ARG A 146 -52.58 -42.09 29.24
N GLY A 147 -52.53 -40.78 29.49
CA GLY A 147 -53.10 -40.14 30.67
C GLY A 147 -52.37 -40.46 31.97
N ALA A 148 -51.12 -40.93 31.92
CA ALA A 148 -50.34 -41.40 33.06
C ALA A 148 -49.51 -40.32 33.78
N ILE A 149 -49.42 -39.11 33.18
CA ILE A 149 -48.69 -37.97 33.74
C ILE A 149 -49.51 -36.67 33.58
N SER A 150 -49.10 -35.64 34.34
CA SER A 150 -49.67 -34.30 34.24
C SER A 150 -49.09 -33.50 33.08
N GLU A 151 -49.85 -32.53 32.56
CA GLU A 151 -49.36 -31.56 31.54
C GLU A 151 -48.13 -30.80 32.05
N ARG A 152 -48.09 -30.47 33.34
CA ARG A 152 -46.93 -29.79 33.95
C ARG A 152 -45.63 -30.60 33.85
N GLU A 153 -45.71 -31.94 34.01
CA GLU A 153 -44.53 -32.81 33.86
C GLU A 153 -44.04 -32.88 32.40
N TYR A 154 -44.97 -32.90 31.43
CA TYR A 154 -44.65 -32.83 30.03
C TYR A 154 -43.95 -31.49 29.66
N GLU A 155 -44.55 -30.36 30.09
CA GLU A 155 -43.97 -29.03 29.88
C GLU A 155 -42.57 -28.89 30.49
N ALA A 156 -42.32 -29.48 31.67
CA ALA A 156 -41.00 -29.52 32.30
C ALA A 156 -39.99 -30.29 31.48
N ALA A 157 -40.36 -31.48 30.97
CA ALA A 157 -39.51 -32.27 30.09
C ALA A 157 -39.20 -31.54 28.75
N LEU A 158 -40.21 -30.89 28.17
CA LEU A 158 -40.04 -30.08 26.95
C LEU A 158 -39.11 -28.89 27.19
N SER A 159 -39.25 -28.19 28.30
CA SER A 159 -38.36 -27.10 28.69
C SER A 159 -36.92 -27.58 28.88
N THR A 160 -36.72 -28.71 29.54
CA THR A 160 -35.41 -29.33 29.76
C THR A 160 -34.75 -29.71 28.43
N LYS A 161 -35.49 -30.30 27.48
CA LYS A 161 -34.99 -30.62 26.14
C LYS A 161 -34.57 -29.37 25.38
N ARG A 162 -35.39 -28.29 25.43
CA ARG A 162 -35.08 -27.02 24.78
C ARG A 162 -33.84 -26.36 25.38
N ALA A 163 -33.65 -26.43 26.68
CA ALA A 163 -32.44 -25.94 27.35
C ALA A 163 -31.21 -26.70 26.90
N ALA A 164 -31.29 -28.07 26.91
CA ALA A 164 -30.19 -28.90 26.44
C ALA A 164 -29.85 -28.70 24.93
N GLU A 165 -30.87 -28.43 24.11
CA GLU A 165 -30.66 -28.06 22.68
C GLU A 165 -29.92 -26.72 22.54
N ALA A 166 -30.25 -25.73 23.37
CA ALA A 166 -29.54 -24.45 23.35
C ALA A 166 -28.10 -24.59 23.85
N ASP A 167 -27.86 -25.42 24.88
CA ASP A 167 -26.51 -25.74 25.37
C ASP A 167 -25.68 -26.46 24.32
N LEU A 168 -26.26 -27.39 23.56
CA LEU A 168 -25.59 -28.06 22.46
C LEU A 168 -25.18 -27.07 21.37
N LYS A 169 -26.08 -26.21 20.89
CA LYS A 169 -25.78 -25.20 19.88
C LYS A 169 -24.70 -24.23 20.34
N ASN A 170 -24.68 -23.89 21.63
CA ASN A 170 -23.61 -23.04 22.16
C ASN A 170 -22.25 -23.78 22.17
N ALA A 171 -22.24 -25.06 22.50
CA ALA A 171 -21.04 -25.88 22.48
C ALA A 171 -20.53 -26.13 21.04
N GLU A 172 -21.45 -26.33 20.08
CA GLU A 172 -21.11 -26.45 18.65
C GLU A 172 -20.44 -25.15 18.14
N ALA A 173 -20.99 -23.99 18.45
CA ALA A 173 -20.39 -22.71 18.10
C ALA A 173 -19.02 -22.49 18.79
N GLY A 174 -18.86 -23.04 20.01
CA GLY A 174 -17.58 -23.04 20.70
C GLY A 174 -16.52 -23.90 20.00
N LEU A 175 -16.92 -25.07 19.53
CA LEU A 175 -16.05 -25.97 18.76
C LEU A 175 -15.63 -25.37 17.43
N GLU A 176 -16.60 -24.81 16.69
CA GLU A 176 -16.32 -24.12 15.41
C GLU A 176 -15.28 -23.01 15.59
N ARG A 177 -15.45 -22.14 16.61
CA ARG A 177 -14.46 -21.08 16.90
C ARG A 177 -13.09 -21.64 17.26
N ALA A 178 -13.03 -22.73 18.00
CA ALA A 178 -11.74 -23.34 18.35
C ALA A 178 -11.06 -23.99 17.13
N GLN A 179 -11.84 -24.54 16.19
CA GLN A 179 -11.37 -25.05 14.91
C GLN A 179 -10.82 -23.91 14.05
N ASP A 180 -11.58 -22.82 13.89
CA ASP A 180 -11.15 -21.64 13.11
C ASP A 180 -9.81 -21.11 13.65
N ASN A 181 -9.69 -20.92 14.96
CA ASN A 181 -8.44 -20.48 15.58
C ASN A 181 -7.27 -21.42 15.33
N LEU A 182 -7.53 -22.73 15.28
CA LEU A 182 -6.51 -23.74 14.96
C LEU A 182 -6.11 -23.66 13.47
N ASP A 183 -7.08 -23.51 12.58
CA ASP A 183 -6.83 -23.36 11.13
C ASP A 183 -6.05 -22.07 10.85
N ASP A 184 -6.34 -20.98 11.58
CA ASP A 184 -5.68 -19.67 11.48
C ASP A 184 -4.21 -19.69 11.95
N THR A 185 -3.75 -20.79 12.59
CA THR A 185 -2.32 -20.99 12.85
C THR A 185 -1.53 -21.26 11.57
N GLN A 186 -2.21 -21.63 10.47
CA GLN A 186 -1.63 -21.91 9.17
C GLN A 186 -1.91 -20.77 8.19
N ILE A 187 -0.92 -19.95 7.92
CA ILE A 187 -1.03 -18.87 6.96
C ILE A 187 -0.87 -19.42 5.55
N VAL A 188 -1.95 -19.42 4.77
CA VAL A 188 -1.98 -19.95 3.40
C VAL A 188 -2.15 -18.83 2.36
N ALA A 189 -1.70 -19.08 1.13
CA ALA A 189 -1.84 -18.14 0.02
C ALA A 189 -3.30 -18.06 -0.47
N PRO A 190 -3.96 -16.89 -0.47
CA PRO A 190 -5.35 -16.75 -0.94
C PRO A 190 -5.46 -16.80 -2.47
N PHE A 191 -4.39 -16.58 -3.19
CA PHE A 191 -4.31 -16.66 -4.65
C PHE A 191 -2.87 -16.94 -5.09
N THR A 192 -2.72 -17.38 -6.34
CA THR A 192 -1.40 -17.61 -6.96
C THR A 192 -0.71 -16.28 -7.24
N GLY A 193 0.55 -16.16 -6.78
CA GLY A 193 1.32 -14.93 -6.92
C GLY A 193 2.77 -15.10 -6.49
N SER A 194 3.44 -14.00 -6.20
CA SER A 194 4.80 -13.97 -5.68
C SER A 194 4.88 -13.18 -4.37
N ILE A 195 5.71 -13.64 -3.46
CA ILE A 195 5.99 -12.95 -2.21
C ILE A 195 6.86 -11.73 -2.51
N VAL A 196 6.36 -10.53 -2.18
CA VAL A 196 7.10 -9.26 -2.42
C VAL A 196 7.77 -8.74 -1.16
N GLU A 197 7.19 -8.99 0.01
CA GLU A 197 7.77 -8.60 1.29
C GLU A 197 7.58 -9.70 2.34
N ARG A 198 8.52 -9.77 3.28
CA ARG A 198 8.49 -10.67 4.43
C ARG A 198 8.89 -9.88 5.68
N HIS A 199 7.97 -9.83 6.65
CA HIS A 199 8.12 -9.06 7.89
C HIS A 199 8.28 -9.94 9.12
N VAL A 200 8.41 -11.25 8.93
CA VAL A 200 8.47 -12.22 10.03
C VAL A 200 9.58 -13.25 9.80
N ASP A 201 10.21 -13.65 10.89
CA ASP A 201 11.22 -14.70 10.92
C ASP A 201 10.76 -15.87 11.82
N PRO A 202 11.24 -17.10 11.58
CA PRO A 202 11.00 -18.22 12.46
C PRO A 202 11.44 -17.91 13.90
N GLY A 203 10.60 -18.25 14.87
CA GLY A 203 10.81 -17.97 16.28
C GLY A 203 10.32 -16.59 16.75
N ALA A 204 9.90 -15.70 15.85
CA ALA A 204 9.30 -14.42 16.21
C ALA A 204 7.95 -14.61 16.92
N LEU A 205 7.65 -13.73 17.88
CA LEU A 205 6.33 -13.68 18.50
C LEU A 205 5.48 -12.68 17.71
N VAL A 206 4.30 -13.11 17.26
CA VAL A 206 3.35 -12.29 16.50
C VAL A 206 2.07 -12.10 17.28
N ALA A 207 1.46 -10.95 17.11
CA ALA A 207 0.13 -10.64 17.63
C ALA A 207 -0.90 -10.77 16.50
N GLY A 208 -2.17 -10.95 16.86
CA GLY A 208 -3.27 -10.85 15.90
C GLY A 208 -3.21 -9.52 15.14
N ASP A 209 -3.58 -9.53 13.86
CA ASP A 209 -3.55 -8.39 12.93
C ASP A 209 -2.14 -7.90 12.52
N GLN A 210 -1.08 -8.58 12.92
CA GLN A 210 0.27 -8.25 12.48
C GLN A 210 0.53 -8.76 11.06
N ALA A 211 0.90 -7.87 10.14
CA ALA A 211 1.32 -8.23 8.80
C ALA A 211 2.59 -9.08 8.82
N LEU A 212 2.56 -10.23 8.17
CA LEU A 212 3.67 -11.20 8.12
C LEU A 212 4.33 -11.25 6.74
N LEU A 213 3.53 -11.26 5.69
CA LEU A 213 3.96 -11.42 4.30
C LEU A 213 3.12 -10.52 3.40
N VAL A 214 3.69 -10.09 2.29
CA VAL A 214 2.95 -9.40 1.21
C VAL A 214 2.98 -10.27 -0.03
N LEU A 215 1.81 -10.64 -0.52
CA LEU A 215 1.60 -11.45 -1.72
C LEU A 215 1.06 -10.59 -2.84
N ALA A 216 1.69 -10.62 -4.02
CA ALA A 216 1.27 -9.86 -5.19
C ALA A 216 1.11 -10.75 -6.44
N ASP A 217 0.08 -10.47 -7.23
CA ASP A 217 -0.10 -11.04 -8.57
C ASP A 217 0.70 -10.19 -9.57
N LEU A 218 1.87 -10.68 -9.95
CA LEU A 218 2.78 -10.03 -10.90
C LEU A 218 2.60 -10.53 -12.33
N ASP A 219 1.75 -11.53 -12.57
CA ASP A 219 1.43 -12.01 -13.92
C ASP A 219 0.59 -10.96 -14.68
N ARG A 220 -0.09 -10.09 -13.94
CA ARG A 220 -0.84 -8.95 -14.44
C ARG A 220 -0.36 -7.69 -13.74
N ILE A 221 -0.14 -6.64 -14.51
CA ILE A 221 0.25 -5.34 -14.00
C ILE A 221 -0.77 -4.29 -14.41
N ALA A 222 -1.04 -3.35 -13.53
CA ALA A 222 -1.77 -2.13 -13.81
C ALA A 222 -0.78 -1.00 -14.06
N VAL A 223 -1.04 -0.18 -15.10
CA VAL A 223 -0.24 1.01 -15.40
C VAL A 223 -1.16 2.22 -15.26
N GLU A 224 -0.89 3.04 -14.28
CA GLU A 224 -1.59 4.31 -14.09
C GLU A 224 -0.78 5.42 -14.74
N VAL A 225 -1.39 6.08 -15.72
CA VAL A 225 -0.77 7.17 -16.49
C VAL A 225 -1.55 8.46 -16.22
N GLY A 226 -0.88 9.47 -15.68
CA GLY A 226 -1.44 10.81 -15.53
C GLY A 226 -1.32 11.59 -16.84
N LEU A 227 -2.44 11.86 -17.50
CA LEU A 227 -2.48 12.82 -18.60
C LEU A 227 -2.75 14.19 -17.99
N THR A 228 -1.79 15.10 -18.11
CA THR A 228 -2.02 16.53 -17.85
C THR A 228 -2.59 17.15 -19.12
N GLU A 229 -3.81 17.71 -19.02
CA GLU A 229 -4.40 18.55 -20.07
C GLU A 229 -3.64 19.87 -20.23
#